data_c2c4d345f246ba7585b73ac082ef1263
#
_entry.id   c2c4d345f246ba7585b73ac082ef1263
#
_cell.length_a   1.000
_cell.length_b   1.000
_cell.length_c   1.000
_cell.angle_alpha   90.00
_cell.angle_beta   90.00
_cell.angle_gamma   90.00
#
_symmetry.space_group_name_H-M   'P 1'
#
loop_
_entity.id
_entity.type
_entity.pdbx_description
1 polymer ?
#
loop_
_entity_poly.entity_id
_entity_poly.type
_entity_poly.pdbx_seq_one_letter_code
_entity_poly.pdbx_strand_id
1 'polypeptide(L)'
;MKVEQIYTGCLAEAAYYIESNGEAAIIDPLRETQPYMEKLEQAGVKLKYIFETHFHADFVSGHLDLAEKTGAQIVYGPKAETTFEKYMAKDGEELKLGNVTFKVLHTPGHTPESTTFLLLDEKDREYAIFTGDTLFIGDVGRPDLAQKTGEITTEDLASWLYDSLREKIMTLPDETIVYPGHGAGSACGKNMSSETWDTLGNQKKTNYALRADMTRQEFIEELTAGLMPPPQYFAKNAKMNKAGYGSFDEVLEKGAVALSPADFEARVEEHEALVLDTRSEAAFRESHIPNSIFIGLDGSFAPWVGALITDLQQPIVFLAEEGREEEVVTRLARVGYDNTLGFLKGGVDAWKAAGKETDSVNAITGEEFAKRLAAGQVPNLFDVRKPTEYLSQHVAAAGNFPLDYINKNMDRLDRNETYYLHCLGGYRSLITTSILKARGYHNIVDIIGGWRAIEETDAPLTAHVCPSTMSQEMIDEAIAAVA
;
A
#
# COMPACT_ATOMS: atom_id res chain seq x y z
N MET A 1 0.02 -20.70 -24.94
CA MET A 1 0.43 -19.81 -23.83
C MET A 1 -0.80 -19.20 -23.18
N LYS A 2 -0.81 -19.10 -21.85
CA LYS A 2 -1.82 -18.36 -21.04
C LYS A 2 -1.09 -17.29 -20.23
N VAL A 3 -1.65 -16.08 -20.15
CA VAL A 3 -1.20 -15.01 -19.28
C VAL A 3 -2.39 -14.55 -18.46
N GLU A 4 -2.24 -14.45 -17.15
CA GLU A 4 -3.31 -14.03 -16.24
C GLU A 4 -2.74 -13.03 -15.24
N GLN A 5 -3.40 -11.88 -15.12
CA GLN A 5 -3.13 -10.89 -14.10
C GLN A 5 -3.92 -11.24 -12.83
N ILE A 6 -3.24 -11.25 -11.69
CA ILE A 6 -3.82 -11.44 -10.36
C ILE A 6 -3.72 -10.11 -9.64
N TYR A 7 -4.80 -9.32 -9.71
CA TYR A 7 -4.81 -7.96 -9.18
C TYR A 7 -5.35 -7.91 -7.74
N THR A 8 -4.60 -7.27 -6.85
CA THR A 8 -4.92 -7.10 -5.43
C THR A 8 -5.26 -5.65 -5.12
N GLY A 9 -6.55 -5.32 -5.14
CA GLY A 9 -7.04 -3.94 -5.03
C GLY A 9 -6.63 -3.19 -3.75
N CYS A 10 -6.46 -3.87 -2.61
CA CYS A 10 -6.08 -3.21 -1.35
C CYS A 10 -4.61 -2.71 -1.31
N LEU A 11 -3.75 -3.22 -2.19
CA LEU A 11 -2.38 -2.76 -2.42
C LEU A 11 -2.22 -2.08 -3.78
N ALA A 12 -3.25 -2.16 -4.64
CA ALA A 12 -3.18 -1.77 -6.04
C ALA A 12 -2.03 -2.47 -6.78
N GLU A 13 -1.73 -3.71 -6.40
CA GLU A 13 -0.61 -4.53 -6.88
C GLU A 13 -1.10 -5.60 -7.86
N ALA A 14 -0.28 -5.95 -8.84
CA ALA A 14 -0.52 -6.94 -9.86
C ALA A 14 0.60 -7.98 -9.93
N ALA A 15 0.30 -9.20 -9.45
CA ALA A 15 1.09 -10.38 -9.76
C ALA A 15 0.65 -11.00 -11.09
N TYR A 16 1.51 -11.79 -11.72
CA TYR A 16 1.20 -12.42 -13.00
C TYR A 16 1.50 -13.90 -12.98
N TYR A 17 0.57 -14.68 -13.54
CA TYR A 17 0.71 -16.11 -13.80
C TYR A 17 0.83 -16.35 -15.30
N ILE A 18 1.90 -17.01 -15.71
CA ILE A 18 2.17 -17.35 -17.11
C ILE A 18 2.33 -18.86 -17.24
N GLU A 19 1.66 -19.45 -18.22
CA GLU A 19 1.68 -20.90 -18.47
C GLU A 19 1.96 -21.21 -19.93
N SER A 20 2.85 -22.16 -20.17
CA SER A 20 3.16 -22.68 -21.50
C SER A 20 3.64 -24.11 -21.42
N ASN A 21 2.97 -25.00 -22.15
CA ASN A 21 3.39 -26.40 -22.37
C ASN A 21 3.81 -27.17 -21.10
N GLY A 22 2.96 -27.13 -20.05
CA GLY A 22 3.17 -27.84 -18.79
C GLY A 22 4.12 -27.17 -17.80
N GLU A 23 4.69 -26.03 -18.13
CA GLU A 23 5.49 -25.20 -17.23
C GLU A 23 4.78 -23.89 -16.92
N ALA A 24 4.97 -23.35 -15.72
CA ALA A 24 4.46 -22.05 -15.30
C ALA A 24 5.55 -21.16 -14.74
N ALA A 25 5.30 -19.86 -14.79
CA ALA A 25 6.04 -18.82 -14.09
C ALA A 25 5.08 -17.89 -13.34
N ILE A 26 5.55 -17.35 -12.23
CA ILE A 26 4.85 -16.30 -11.46
C ILE A 26 5.77 -15.09 -11.38
N ILE A 27 5.21 -13.90 -11.57
CA ILE A 27 5.94 -12.62 -11.49
C ILE A 27 5.37 -11.85 -10.33
N ASP A 28 6.24 -11.33 -9.46
CA ASP A 28 5.95 -10.47 -8.29
C ASP A 28 4.81 -11.05 -7.39
N PRO A 29 4.94 -12.29 -6.88
CA PRO A 29 3.90 -12.91 -6.07
C PRO A 29 3.71 -12.21 -4.74
N LEU A 30 2.46 -12.08 -4.28
CA LEU A 30 2.16 -11.69 -2.91
C LEU A 30 2.63 -12.72 -1.89
N ARG A 31 2.68 -12.31 -0.61
CA ARG A 31 3.17 -13.08 0.53
C ARG A 31 2.51 -14.45 0.67
N GLU A 32 1.20 -14.53 0.53
CA GLU A 32 0.45 -15.78 0.60
C GLU A 32 0.60 -16.63 -0.65
N THR A 33 0.95 -17.88 -0.48
CA THR A 33 1.24 -18.78 -1.60
C THR A 33 0.05 -19.60 -2.06
N GLN A 34 -0.98 -19.76 -1.23
CA GLN A 34 -2.10 -20.65 -1.48
C GLN A 34 -2.82 -20.40 -2.82
N PRO A 35 -3.15 -19.16 -3.22
CA PRO A 35 -3.82 -18.92 -4.51
C PRO A 35 -3.00 -19.38 -5.71
N TYR A 36 -1.68 -19.26 -5.64
CA TYR A 36 -0.77 -19.70 -6.69
C TYR A 36 -0.65 -21.24 -6.73
N MET A 37 -0.55 -21.89 -5.55
CA MET A 37 -0.47 -23.34 -5.43
C MET A 37 -1.74 -24.01 -5.97
N GLU A 38 -2.93 -23.51 -5.62
CA GLU A 38 -4.20 -24.00 -6.17
C GLU A 38 -4.28 -23.86 -7.69
N LYS A 39 -3.81 -22.75 -8.23
CA LYS A 39 -3.78 -22.53 -9.68
C LYS A 39 -2.86 -23.50 -10.40
N LEU A 40 -1.67 -23.76 -9.85
CA LEU A 40 -0.72 -24.75 -10.40
C LEU A 40 -1.31 -26.17 -10.37
N GLU A 41 -1.95 -26.55 -9.27
CA GLU A 41 -2.60 -27.85 -9.12
C GLU A 41 -3.77 -28.03 -10.10
N GLN A 42 -4.66 -27.05 -10.20
CA GLN A 42 -5.79 -27.06 -11.15
C GLN A 42 -5.34 -27.15 -12.61
N ALA A 43 -4.24 -26.49 -12.96
CA ALA A 43 -3.67 -26.52 -14.30
C ALA A 43 -2.84 -27.81 -14.56
N GLY A 44 -2.41 -28.51 -13.51
CA GLY A 44 -1.53 -29.69 -13.62
C GLY A 44 -0.15 -29.35 -14.19
N VAL A 45 0.38 -28.17 -13.89
CA VAL A 45 1.65 -27.67 -14.41
C VAL A 45 2.69 -27.51 -13.32
N LYS A 46 3.97 -27.51 -13.70
CA LYS A 46 5.08 -27.29 -12.79
C LYS A 46 5.49 -25.83 -12.77
N LEU A 47 5.59 -25.21 -11.60
CA LEU A 47 6.22 -23.90 -11.46
C LEU A 47 7.72 -24.04 -11.70
N LYS A 48 8.24 -23.29 -12.68
CA LYS A 48 9.65 -23.32 -13.06
C LYS A 48 10.39 -22.07 -12.58
N TYR A 49 9.77 -20.92 -12.75
CA TYR A 49 10.37 -19.64 -12.37
C TYR A 49 9.45 -18.82 -11.50
N ILE A 50 10.05 -18.11 -10.55
CA ILE A 50 9.46 -17.01 -9.79
C ILE A 50 10.30 -15.79 -10.13
N PHE A 51 9.72 -14.89 -10.91
CA PHE A 51 10.38 -13.64 -11.31
C PHE A 51 10.05 -12.53 -10.33
N GLU A 52 11.06 -11.79 -9.95
CA GLU A 52 10.91 -10.54 -9.19
C GLU A 52 11.45 -9.39 -10.04
N THR A 53 10.61 -8.38 -10.28
CA THR A 53 10.99 -7.22 -11.09
C THR A 53 11.96 -6.31 -10.35
N HIS A 54 11.82 -6.21 -9.03
CA HIS A 54 12.67 -5.42 -8.13
C HIS A 54 12.44 -5.83 -6.67
N PHE A 55 13.12 -5.19 -5.72
CA PHE A 55 12.81 -5.35 -4.30
C PHE A 55 11.63 -4.45 -3.92
N HIS A 56 10.44 -5.03 -3.88
CA HIS A 56 9.21 -4.32 -3.50
C HIS A 56 9.34 -3.64 -2.13
N ALA A 57 8.90 -2.39 -2.05
CA ALA A 57 8.92 -1.62 -0.82
C ALA A 57 7.56 -1.61 -0.12
N ASP A 58 6.48 -1.70 -0.86
CA ASP A 58 5.12 -1.59 -0.38
C ASP A 58 4.51 -2.91 0.11
N PHE A 59 5.09 -4.05 -0.27
CA PHE A 59 4.71 -5.36 0.26
C PHE A 59 5.90 -6.33 0.37
N VAL A 60 5.72 -7.40 1.13
CA VAL A 60 6.66 -8.53 1.22
C VAL A 60 6.21 -9.59 0.24
N SER A 61 7.07 -9.92 -0.73
CA SER A 61 6.78 -10.92 -1.76
C SER A 61 6.77 -12.36 -1.19
N GLY A 62 6.06 -13.27 -1.86
CA GLY A 62 5.95 -14.69 -1.51
C GLY A 62 7.01 -15.59 -2.16
N HIS A 63 8.04 -15.04 -2.77
CA HIS A 63 9.00 -15.78 -3.58
C HIS A 63 9.73 -16.88 -2.81
N LEU A 64 10.07 -16.68 -1.53
CA LEU A 64 10.77 -17.69 -0.73
C LEU A 64 9.87 -18.91 -0.44
N ASP A 65 8.66 -18.65 0.06
CA ASP A 65 7.69 -19.71 0.36
C ASP A 65 7.29 -20.50 -0.89
N LEU A 66 7.10 -19.81 -2.03
CA LEU A 66 6.83 -20.48 -3.31
C LEU A 66 8.01 -21.33 -3.78
N ALA A 67 9.23 -20.82 -3.68
CA ALA A 67 10.43 -21.57 -4.05
C ALA A 67 10.62 -22.81 -3.17
N GLU A 68 10.40 -22.69 -1.87
CA GLU A 68 10.48 -23.83 -0.93
C GLU A 68 9.43 -24.89 -1.24
N LYS A 69 8.16 -24.49 -1.46
CA LYS A 69 7.05 -25.43 -1.73
C LYS A 69 7.13 -26.12 -3.10
N THR A 70 7.72 -25.47 -4.11
CA THR A 70 7.66 -25.94 -5.50
C THR A 70 9.01 -26.37 -6.07
N GLY A 71 10.11 -25.97 -5.46
CA GLY A 71 11.46 -26.10 -6.00
C GLY A 71 11.72 -25.20 -7.23
N ALA A 72 10.87 -24.18 -7.45
CA ALA A 72 11.05 -23.22 -8.53
C ALA A 72 12.24 -22.29 -8.29
N GLN A 73 12.87 -21.86 -9.38
CA GLN A 73 14.00 -20.96 -9.31
C GLN A 73 13.53 -19.51 -9.16
N ILE A 74 13.99 -18.83 -8.12
CA ILE A 74 13.81 -17.37 -7.97
C ILE A 74 14.75 -16.69 -8.95
N VAL A 75 14.22 -15.79 -9.77
CA VAL A 75 14.94 -15.07 -10.82
C VAL A 75 14.81 -13.56 -10.59
N TYR A 76 15.95 -12.92 -10.42
CA TYR A 76 16.10 -11.47 -10.46
C TYR A 76 16.93 -11.05 -11.66
N GLY A 77 16.79 -9.79 -12.07
CA GLY A 77 17.68 -9.19 -13.05
C GLY A 77 19.03 -8.76 -12.48
N PRO A 78 19.82 -8.01 -13.24
CA PRO A 78 21.15 -7.55 -12.84
C PRO A 78 21.11 -6.68 -11.58
N LYS A 79 22.20 -6.70 -10.80
CA LYS A 79 22.42 -5.92 -9.57
C LYS A 79 21.53 -6.26 -8.36
N ALA A 80 20.66 -7.25 -8.45
CA ALA A 80 19.87 -7.70 -7.32
C ALA A 80 20.73 -8.53 -6.35
N GLU A 81 21.19 -7.96 -5.27
CA GLU A 81 21.94 -8.64 -4.21
C GLU A 81 21.02 -9.10 -3.10
N THR A 82 20.97 -10.40 -2.82
CA THR A 82 20.16 -11.02 -1.76
C THR A 82 21.01 -11.84 -0.82
N THR A 83 20.47 -12.18 0.36
CA THR A 83 21.11 -13.12 1.30
C THR A 83 20.68 -14.57 1.08
N PHE A 84 19.70 -14.83 0.21
CA PHE A 84 19.20 -16.16 -0.18
C PHE A 84 19.64 -16.53 -1.59
N GLU A 85 19.53 -17.80 -1.92
CA GLU A 85 19.88 -18.32 -3.24
C GLU A 85 18.86 -17.84 -4.30
N LYS A 86 19.38 -17.37 -5.40
CA LYS A 86 18.63 -16.92 -6.56
C LYS A 86 19.42 -17.10 -7.84
N TYR A 87 18.74 -17.03 -8.94
CA TYR A 87 19.34 -16.86 -10.26
C TYR A 87 19.38 -15.36 -10.61
N MET A 88 20.56 -14.80 -10.77
CA MET A 88 20.74 -13.42 -11.22
C MET A 88 20.95 -13.42 -12.73
N ALA A 89 19.88 -13.15 -13.47
CA ALA A 89 19.90 -13.12 -14.92
C ALA A 89 20.65 -11.88 -15.44
N LYS A 90 21.27 -12.01 -16.62
CA LYS A 90 21.95 -10.90 -17.27
C LYS A 90 21.00 -10.10 -18.13
N ASP A 91 21.35 -8.85 -18.37
CA ASP A 91 20.63 -8.03 -19.37
C ASP A 91 20.68 -8.68 -20.75
N GLY A 92 19.51 -8.80 -21.39
CA GLY A 92 19.34 -9.48 -22.68
C GLY A 92 19.29 -11.00 -22.62
N GLU A 93 19.41 -11.61 -21.44
CA GLU A 93 19.34 -13.07 -21.29
C GLU A 93 17.95 -13.61 -21.59
N GLU A 94 17.89 -14.78 -22.23
CA GLU A 94 16.66 -15.47 -22.60
C GLU A 94 16.44 -16.71 -21.75
N LEU A 95 15.27 -16.80 -21.11
CA LEU A 95 14.85 -17.89 -20.23
C LEU A 95 13.62 -18.58 -20.83
N LYS A 96 13.75 -19.87 -21.16
CA LYS A 96 12.68 -20.67 -21.79
C LYS A 96 11.65 -21.14 -20.75
N LEU A 97 10.35 -20.94 -21.08
CA LEU A 97 9.20 -21.48 -20.36
C LEU A 97 8.30 -22.24 -21.34
N GLY A 98 8.38 -23.58 -21.33
CA GLY A 98 7.66 -24.37 -22.33
C GLY A 98 8.01 -23.94 -23.75
N ASN A 99 7.02 -23.42 -24.48
CA ASN A 99 7.18 -22.99 -25.88
C ASN A 99 7.40 -21.47 -26.02
N VAL A 100 7.47 -20.72 -24.92
CA VAL A 100 7.68 -19.27 -24.91
C VAL A 100 9.01 -18.90 -24.29
N THR A 101 9.41 -17.64 -24.41
CA THR A 101 10.69 -17.16 -23.90
C THR A 101 10.50 -15.86 -23.15
N PHE A 102 11.09 -15.77 -21.97
CA PHE A 102 11.29 -14.48 -21.29
C PHE A 102 12.65 -13.91 -21.64
N LYS A 103 12.70 -12.65 -22.11
CA LYS A 103 13.93 -11.91 -22.28
C LYS A 103 14.05 -10.87 -21.18
N VAL A 104 15.19 -10.86 -20.52
CA VAL A 104 15.47 -9.97 -19.37
C VAL A 104 15.91 -8.61 -19.89
N LEU A 105 15.23 -7.55 -19.51
CA LEU A 105 15.59 -6.17 -19.81
C LEU A 105 15.91 -5.44 -18.50
N HIS A 106 17.18 -5.15 -18.25
CA HIS A 106 17.57 -4.34 -17.08
C HIS A 106 17.10 -2.90 -17.29
N THR A 107 16.14 -2.46 -16.51
CA THR A 107 15.48 -1.14 -16.62
C THR A 107 15.59 -0.36 -15.31
N PRO A 108 16.83 0.03 -14.89
CA PRO A 108 17.05 0.75 -13.64
C PRO A 108 16.38 2.13 -13.68
N GLY A 109 16.00 2.62 -12.50
CA GLY A 109 15.44 3.96 -12.34
C GLY A 109 14.50 4.07 -11.16
N HIS A 110 13.44 3.24 -11.07
CA HIS A 110 12.68 3.11 -9.84
C HIS A 110 13.58 2.55 -8.72
N THR A 111 14.26 1.46 -9.02
CA THR A 111 15.39 0.95 -8.21
C THR A 111 16.60 0.63 -9.11
N PRO A 112 17.82 0.49 -8.56
CA PRO A 112 19.00 0.14 -9.35
C PRO A 112 18.94 -1.23 -10.02
N GLU A 113 18.20 -2.19 -9.43
CA GLU A 113 18.03 -3.56 -9.92
C GLU A 113 16.76 -3.74 -10.75
N SER A 114 15.92 -2.74 -10.88
CA SER A 114 14.65 -2.82 -11.62
C SER A 114 14.82 -3.50 -12.98
N THR A 115 13.91 -4.41 -13.27
CA THR A 115 13.98 -5.29 -14.44
C THR A 115 12.59 -5.43 -15.05
N THR A 116 12.51 -5.31 -16.34
CA THR A 116 11.33 -5.64 -17.15
C THR A 116 11.53 -7.00 -17.80
N PHE A 117 10.54 -7.88 -17.69
CA PHE A 117 10.55 -9.17 -18.37
C PHE A 117 9.71 -9.09 -19.65
N LEU A 118 10.38 -9.23 -20.81
CA LEU A 118 9.73 -9.28 -22.10
C LEU A 118 9.38 -10.73 -22.45
N LEU A 119 8.09 -11.00 -22.65
CA LEU A 119 7.58 -12.29 -23.07
C LEU A 119 7.51 -12.37 -24.59
N LEU A 120 8.25 -13.31 -25.16
CA LEU A 120 8.16 -13.69 -26.56
C LEU A 120 7.19 -14.86 -26.71
N ASP A 121 6.30 -14.78 -27.70
CA ASP A 121 5.33 -15.84 -27.99
C ASP A 121 5.98 -17.10 -28.60
N GLU A 122 5.18 -18.08 -28.99
CA GLU A 122 5.64 -19.34 -29.60
C GLU A 122 6.30 -19.16 -30.99
N LYS A 123 6.31 -17.93 -31.50
CA LYS A 123 6.92 -17.53 -32.79
C LYS A 123 8.05 -16.52 -32.59
N ASP A 124 8.55 -16.42 -31.36
CA ASP A 124 9.58 -15.47 -30.94
C ASP A 124 9.22 -13.98 -31.24
N ARG A 125 7.92 -13.63 -31.22
CA ARG A 125 7.45 -12.23 -31.36
C ARG A 125 7.23 -11.60 -29.99
N GLU A 126 7.55 -10.33 -29.86
CA GLU A 126 7.32 -9.55 -28.66
C GLU A 126 5.82 -9.48 -28.38
N TYR A 127 5.36 -10.17 -27.34
CA TYR A 127 3.94 -10.26 -26.96
C TYR A 127 3.57 -9.28 -25.85
N ALA A 128 4.32 -9.31 -24.74
CA ALA A 128 4.01 -8.49 -23.57
C ALA A 128 5.28 -8.16 -22.77
N ILE A 129 5.24 -7.07 -22.04
CA ILE A 129 6.25 -6.68 -21.05
C ILE A 129 5.64 -6.62 -19.65
N PHE A 130 6.32 -7.22 -18.67
CA PHE A 130 6.02 -7.11 -17.25
C PHE A 130 7.01 -6.11 -16.67
N THR A 131 6.53 -4.89 -16.47
CA THR A 131 7.40 -3.73 -16.25
C THR A 131 7.71 -3.45 -14.79
N GLY A 132 7.06 -4.20 -13.86
CA GLY A 132 7.12 -3.81 -12.46
C GLY A 132 6.80 -2.33 -12.31
N ASP A 133 7.67 -1.62 -11.60
CA ASP A 133 7.54 -0.19 -11.35
C ASP A 133 8.39 0.68 -12.33
N THR A 134 8.87 0.10 -13.42
CA THR A 134 9.54 0.89 -14.48
C THR A 134 8.53 1.73 -15.28
N LEU A 135 7.39 1.15 -15.64
CA LEU A 135 6.34 1.80 -16.42
C LEU A 135 4.97 1.37 -15.90
N PHE A 136 4.14 2.34 -15.55
CA PHE A 136 2.72 2.16 -15.22
C PHE A 136 1.83 2.62 -16.37
N ILE A 137 0.53 2.37 -16.26
CA ILE A 137 -0.42 2.93 -17.21
C ILE A 137 -0.66 4.42 -16.88
N GLY A 138 -0.20 5.29 -17.77
CA GLY A 138 -0.27 6.75 -17.62
C GLY A 138 0.82 7.39 -16.77
N ASP A 139 1.71 6.59 -16.14
CA ASP A 139 2.75 7.08 -15.23
C ASP A 139 4.01 6.21 -15.27
N VAL A 140 4.99 6.51 -14.41
CA VAL A 140 6.21 5.73 -14.17
C VAL A 140 6.51 5.67 -12.68
N GLY A 141 7.33 4.71 -12.26
CA GLY A 141 7.73 4.56 -10.87
C GLY A 141 8.55 5.74 -10.36
N ARG A 142 8.32 6.13 -9.11
CA ARG A 142 9.06 7.19 -8.43
C ARG A 142 10.53 6.80 -8.21
N PRO A 143 11.49 7.73 -8.39
CA PRO A 143 12.93 7.42 -8.35
C PRO A 143 13.58 7.63 -6.99
N ASP A 144 12.84 7.94 -5.93
CA ASP A 144 13.39 8.35 -4.64
C ASP A 144 13.40 7.27 -3.55
N LEU A 145 12.89 6.06 -3.84
CA LEU A 145 12.77 4.99 -2.84
C LEU A 145 14.10 4.26 -2.56
N ALA A 146 14.98 4.18 -3.56
CA ALA A 146 16.23 3.42 -3.47
C ALA A 146 17.49 4.29 -3.49
N GLN A 147 17.38 5.57 -3.16
CA GLN A 147 18.52 6.48 -3.04
C GLN A 147 19.47 6.03 -1.93
N LYS A 148 20.78 6.21 -2.16
CA LYS A 148 21.83 5.95 -1.18
C LYS A 148 22.62 7.25 -0.95
N THR A 149 22.59 7.74 0.27
CA THR A 149 23.26 8.99 0.64
C THR A 149 24.75 8.98 0.22
N GLY A 150 25.11 9.91 -0.65
CA GLY A 150 26.48 10.07 -1.16
C GLY A 150 26.91 9.14 -2.28
N GLU A 151 26.01 8.22 -2.74
CA GLU A 151 26.30 7.26 -3.82
C GLU A 151 25.32 7.39 -5.01
N ILE A 152 24.03 7.42 -4.74
CA ILE A 152 22.96 7.44 -5.75
C ILE A 152 21.91 8.47 -5.32
N THR A 153 21.66 9.46 -6.16
CA THR A 153 20.65 10.49 -5.94
C THR A 153 19.33 10.15 -6.61
N THR A 154 18.27 10.87 -6.25
CA THR A 154 16.97 10.80 -6.91
C THR A 154 17.09 11.17 -8.39
N GLU A 155 17.89 12.19 -8.73
CA GLU A 155 18.15 12.63 -10.08
C GLU A 155 18.92 11.58 -10.91
N ASP A 156 19.86 10.87 -10.30
CA ASP A 156 20.56 9.75 -10.95
C ASP A 156 19.58 8.66 -11.34
N LEU A 157 18.69 8.25 -10.40
CA LEU A 157 17.66 7.24 -10.64
C LEU A 157 16.66 7.70 -11.70
N ALA A 158 16.20 8.96 -11.65
CA ALA A 158 15.32 9.52 -12.68
C ALA A 158 16.01 9.53 -14.06
N SER A 159 17.30 9.85 -14.11
CA SER A 159 18.08 9.80 -15.36
C SER A 159 18.22 8.39 -15.91
N TRP A 160 18.44 7.39 -15.05
CA TRP A 160 18.48 5.98 -15.47
C TRP A 160 17.12 5.48 -15.97
N LEU A 161 16.03 5.93 -15.33
CA LEU A 161 14.68 5.61 -15.78
C LEU A 161 14.40 6.17 -17.18
N TYR A 162 14.84 7.41 -17.45
CA TYR A 162 14.76 8.00 -18.78
C TYR A 162 15.44 7.12 -19.84
N ASP A 163 16.68 6.66 -19.58
CA ASP A 163 17.40 5.77 -20.51
C ASP A 163 16.68 4.44 -20.66
N SER A 164 16.24 3.83 -19.57
CA SER A 164 15.49 2.57 -19.59
C SER A 164 14.24 2.64 -20.47
N LEU A 165 13.49 3.73 -20.35
CA LEU A 165 12.29 3.95 -21.16
C LEU A 165 12.63 4.18 -22.65
N ARG A 166 13.61 5.04 -22.96
CA ARG A 166 13.96 5.41 -24.33
C ARG A 166 14.67 4.30 -25.09
N GLU A 167 15.63 3.63 -24.46
CA GLU A 167 16.52 2.68 -25.14
C GLU A 167 15.98 1.26 -25.16
N LYS A 168 15.11 0.88 -24.21
CA LYS A 168 14.62 -0.49 -24.09
C LYS A 168 13.10 -0.63 -24.28
N ILE A 169 12.32 0.18 -23.60
CA ILE A 169 10.86 0.03 -23.63
C ILE A 169 10.26 0.61 -24.93
N MET A 170 10.58 1.87 -25.26
CA MET A 170 9.98 2.54 -26.41
C MET A 170 10.43 1.98 -27.77
N THR A 171 11.48 1.16 -27.79
CA THR A 171 11.97 0.48 -29.01
C THR A 171 11.14 -0.75 -29.39
N LEU A 172 10.29 -1.23 -28.47
CA LEU A 172 9.43 -2.38 -28.72
C LEU A 172 8.23 -2.03 -29.60
N PRO A 173 7.61 -3.01 -30.28
CA PRO A 173 6.43 -2.80 -31.12
C PRO A 173 5.26 -2.18 -30.36
N ASP A 174 4.45 -1.39 -31.06
CA ASP A 174 3.30 -0.69 -30.49
C ASP A 174 2.19 -1.62 -29.98
N GLU A 175 2.08 -2.84 -30.54
CA GLU A 175 1.15 -3.87 -30.14
C GLU A 175 1.56 -4.62 -28.87
N THR A 176 2.79 -4.43 -28.37
CA THR A 176 3.26 -5.07 -27.12
C THR A 176 2.39 -4.65 -25.95
N ILE A 177 1.87 -5.61 -25.20
CA ILE A 177 1.04 -5.38 -24.02
C ILE A 177 1.93 -4.96 -22.85
N VAL A 178 1.55 -3.89 -22.16
CA VAL A 178 2.20 -3.42 -20.93
C VAL A 178 1.44 -3.94 -19.72
N TYR A 179 2.09 -4.73 -18.89
CA TYR A 179 1.61 -5.26 -17.63
C TYR A 179 2.45 -4.65 -16.48
N PRO A 180 1.94 -3.64 -15.78
CA PRO A 180 2.66 -2.94 -14.70
C PRO A 180 2.61 -3.69 -13.38
N GLY A 181 3.51 -3.37 -12.43
CA GLY A 181 3.46 -3.87 -11.06
C GLY A 181 2.32 -3.27 -10.24
N HIS A 182 1.90 -2.04 -10.55
CA HIS A 182 0.87 -1.33 -9.79
C HIS A 182 -0.14 -0.59 -10.67
N GLY A 183 -1.31 -0.33 -10.08
CA GLY A 183 -2.36 0.53 -10.63
C GLY A 183 -2.69 1.70 -9.72
N ALA A 184 -3.79 2.40 -10.03
CA ALA A 184 -4.24 3.58 -9.29
C ALA A 184 -4.42 3.30 -7.79
N GLY A 185 -3.81 4.15 -6.97
CA GLY A 185 -3.87 4.05 -5.50
C GLY A 185 -2.58 3.61 -4.83
N SER A 186 -1.61 3.04 -5.56
CA SER A 186 -0.29 2.74 -5.01
C SER A 186 0.51 4.03 -4.74
N ALA A 187 1.35 3.98 -3.70
CA ALA A 187 2.28 5.05 -3.35
C ALA A 187 3.56 5.05 -4.21
N CYS A 188 3.71 4.09 -5.14
CA CYS A 188 4.87 3.95 -6.01
C CYS A 188 4.84 4.86 -7.24
N GLY A 189 3.70 5.50 -7.55
CA GLY A 189 3.55 6.50 -8.62
C GLY A 189 2.71 7.70 -8.20
N LYS A 190 2.52 8.68 -9.09
CA LYS A 190 1.79 9.93 -8.81
C LYS A 190 0.36 9.94 -9.36
N ASN A 191 0.22 9.61 -10.64
CA ASN A 191 -1.02 9.82 -11.42
C ASN A 191 -1.36 8.60 -12.28
N MET A 192 -1.23 7.40 -11.73
CA MET A 192 -1.57 6.16 -12.43
C MET A 192 -3.03 6.12 -12.84
N SER A 193 -3.29 5.59 -14.03
CA SER A 193 -4.63 5.35 -14.55
C SER A 193 -5.34 4.22 -13.79
N SER A 194 -6.66 4.15 -13.95
CA SER A 194 -7.48 3.05 -13.41
C SER A 194 -7.34 1.74 -14.18
N GLU A 195 -6.84 1.81 -15.41
CA GLU A 195 -6.55 0.62 -16.23
C GLU A 195 -5.37 -0.14 -15.65
N THR A 196 -5.47 -1.48 -15.66
CA THR A 196 -4.43 -2.36 -15.12
C THR A 196 -3.50 -2.94 -16.19
N TRP A 197 -3.75 -2.66 -17.46
CA TRP A 197 -2.90 -2.99 -18.61
C TRP A 197 -3.27 -2.13 -19.80
N ASP A 198 -2.37 -2.00 -20.78
CA ASP A 198 -2.62 -1.27 -22.04
C ASP A 198 -1.62 -1.72 -23.12
N THR A 199 -1.73 -1.20 -24.33
CA THR A 199 -0.71 -1.38 -25.37
C THR A 199 0.37 -0.31 -25.26
N LEU A 200 1.61 -0.68 -25.59
CA LEU A 200 2.73 0.27 -25.59
C LEU A 200 2.50 1.44 -26.56
N GLY A 201 1.88 1.18 -27.72
CA GLY A 201 1.55 2.22 -28.68
C GLY A 201 0.55 3.25 -28.16
N ASN A 202 -0.39 2.83 -27.28
CA ASN A 202 -1.28 3.78 -26.60
C ASN A 202 -0.52 4.55 -25.50
N GLN A 203 0.34 3.88 -24.73
CA GLN A 203 1.17 4.53 -23.72
C GLN A 203 2.14 5.56 -24.34
N LYS A 204 2.74 5.30 -25.49
CA LYS A 204 3.56 6.28 -26.22
C LYS A 204 2.78 7.56 -26.58
N LYS A 205 1.44 7.52 -26.67
CA LYS A 205 0.57 8.66 -27.01
C LYS A 205 0.01 9.37 -25.77
N THR A 206 -0.25 8.66 -24.71
CA THR A 206 -1.02 9.16 -23.55
C THR A 206 -0.20 9.33 -22.28
N ASN A 207 0.88 8.57 -22.11
CA ASN A 207 1.74 8.65 -20.93
C ASN A 207 2.72 9.83 -21.09
N TYR A 208 2.69 10.76 -20.15
CA TYR A 208 3.56 11.95 -20.17
C TYR A 208 5.05 11.59 -20.25
N ALA A 209 5.45 10.54 -19.52
CA ALA A 209 6.83 10.10 -19.41
C ALA A 209 7.40 9.51 -20.71
N LEU A 210 6.53 9.09 -21.65
CA LEU A 210 6.91 8.52 -22.95
C LEU A 210 6.84 9.52 -24.10
N ARG A 211 6.55 10.80 -23.84
CA ARG A 211 6.55 11.84 -24.87
C ARG A 211 7.91 11.90 -25.59
N ALA A 212 7.89 11.82 -26.91
CA ALA A 212 9.11 11.79 -27.72
C ALA A 212 9.89 13.11 -27.73
N ASP A 213 9.20 14.23 -27.48
CA ASP A 213 9.76 15.58 -27.44
C ASP A 213 10.32 15.99 -26.07
N MET A 214 10.10 15.17 -25.02
CA MET A 214 10.56 15.45 -23.68
C MET A 214 12.07 15.22 -23.55
N THR A 215 12.80 16.25 -23.18
CA THR A 215 14.23 16.15 -22.88
C THR A 215 14.47 15.42 -21.55
N ARG A 216 15.69 14.91 -21.35
CA ARG A 216 16.08 14.28 -20.07
C ARG A 216 15.88 15.22 -18.87
N GLN A 217 16.25 16.48 -19.03
CA GLN A 217 16.14 17.45 -17.95
C GLN A 217 14.68 17.72 -17.57
N GLU A 218 13.80 17.93 -18.56
CA GLU A 218 12.37 18.10 -18.34
C GLU A 218 11.75 16.85 -17.68
N PHE A 219 12.17 15.65 -18.09
CA PHE A 219 11.73 14.40 -17.47
C PHE A 219 12.11 14.31 -16.00
N ILE A 220 13.37 14.63 -15.66
CA ILE A 220 13.84 14.61 -14.27
C ILE A 220 13.05 15.61 -13.43
N GLU A 221 12.90 16.85 -13.90
CA GLU A 221 12.16 17.91 -13.21
C GLU A 221 10.69 17.51 -12.97
N GLU A 222 10.00 17.00 -14.00
CA GLU A 222 8.60 16.59 -13.87
C GLU A 222 8.42 15.37 -12.98
N LEU A 223 9.31 14.38 -13.08
CA LEU A 223 9.22 13.17 -12.28
C LEU A 223 9.50 13.42 -10.81
N THR A 224 10.46 14.28 -10.49
CA THR A 224 10.88 14.55 -9.10
C THR A 224 10.04 15.63 -8.41
N ALA A 225 9.28 16.42 -9.16
CA ALA A 225 8.41 17.46 -8.58
C ALA A 225 7.26 16.83 -7.76
N GLY A 226 7.01 17.38 -6.56
CA GLY A 226 5.84 17.02 -5.73
C GLY A 226 5.84 15.61 -5.17
N LEU A 227 6.97 14.95 -5.07
CA LEU A 227 7.07 13.64 -4.41
C LEU A 227 6.78 13.77 -2.92
N MET A 228 5.69 13.12 -2.47
CA MET A 228 5.40 13.00 -1.05
C MET A 228 6.40 12.04 -0.39
N PRO A 229 6.79 12.27 0.87
CA PRO A 229 7.64 11.32 1.60
C PRO A 229 7.07 9.90 1.50
N PRO A 230 7.92 8.88 1.26
CA PRO A 230 7.45 7.51 1.19
C PRO A 230 6.93 7.03 2.55
N PRO A 231 5.98 6.08 2.56
CA PRO A 231 5.54 5.44 3.79
C PRO A 231 6.72 4.85 4.57
N GLN A 232 6.71 5.03 5.90
CA GLN A 232 7.85 4.66 6.75
C GLN A 232 8.24 3.17 6.71
N TYR A 233 7.31 2.29 6.37
CA TYR A 233 7.55 0.85 6.29
C TYR A 233 8.25 0.40 5.00
N PHE A 234 8.27 1.23 3.95
CA PHE A 234 8.83 0.89 2.64
C PHE A 234 10.27 0.39 2.72
N ALA A 235 11.14 1.15 3.39
CA ALA A 235 12.55 0.76 3.53
C ALA A 235 12.72 -0.58 4.28
N LYS A 236 11.81 -0.89 5.20
CA LYS A 236 11.83 -2.14 5.97
C LYS A 236 11.39 -3.33 5.12
N ASN A 237 10.32 -3.18 4.34
CA ASN A 237 9.83 -4.24 3.44
C ASN A 237 10.84 -4.53 2.33
N ALA A 238 11.42 -3.49 1.69
CA ALA A 238 12.50 -3.67 0.72
C ALA A 238 13.69 -4.44 1.32
N LYS A 239 14.03 -4.16 2.61
CA LYS A 239 15.05 -4.93 3.33
C LYS A 239 14.65 -6.38 3.56
N MET A 240 13.37 -6.66 3.93
CA MET A 240 12.87 -8.02 4.09
C MET A 240 12.92 -8.79 2.76
N ASN A 241 12.48 -8.20 1.66
CA ASN A 241 12.55 -8.79 0.33
C ASN A 241 13.98 -9.07 -0.14
N LYS A 242 14.94 -8.30 0.34
CA LYS A 242 16.37 -8.50 0.06
C LYS A 242 17.04 -9.52 0.99
N ALA A 243 16.70 -9.47 2.29
CA ALA A 243 17.36 -10.26 3.32
C ALA A 243 16.70 -11.61 3.60
N GLY A 244 15.46 -11.79 3.14
CA GLY A 244 14.63 -12.94 3.51
C GLY A 244 13.81 -12.69 4.77
N TYR A 245 12.86 -13.59 5.02
CA TYR A 245 11.83 -13.52 6.06
C TYR A 245 11.41 -14.94 6.46
N GLY A 246 10.67 -15.09 7.57
CA GLY A 246 10.14 -16.38 8.04
C GLY A 246 8.99 -16.90 7.17
N SER A 247 8.67 -18.18 7.27
CA SER A 247 7.58 -18.82 6.52
C SER A 247 6.24 -18.15 6.78
N PHE A 248 5.48 -17.88 5.72
CA PHE A 248 4.12 -17.35 5.84
C PHE A 248 3.18 -18.34 6.56
N ASP A 249 3.35 -19.64 6.34
CA ASP A 249 2.51 -20.67 7.00
C ASP A 249 2.71 -20.62 8.52
N GLU A 250 3.94 -20.43 9.00
CA GLU A 250 4.23 -20.26 10.44
C GLU A 250 3.63 -18.96 11.00
N VAL A 251 3.68 -17.88 10.23
CA VAL A 251 3.06 -16.59 10.60
C VAL A 251 1.54 -16.75 10.72
N LEU A 252 0.91 -17.44 9.78
CA LEU A 252 -0.52 -17.69 9.79
C LEU A 252 -0.93 -18.59 10.94
N GLU A 253 -0.22 -19.71 11.17
CA GLU A 253 -0.49 -20.63 12.27
C GLU A 253 -0.38 -19.94 13.63
N LYS A 254 0.65 -19.14 13.84
CA LYS A 254 0.87 -18.35 15.05
C LYS A 254 -0.18 -17.25 15.22
N GLY A 255 -0.52 -16.56 14.16
CA GLY A 255 -1.38 -15.36 14.20
C GLY A 255 -2.88 -15.67 14.24
N ALA A 256 -3.34 -16.79 13.67
CA ALA A 256 -4.75 -17.16 13.61
C ALA A 256 -5.22 -17.98 14.83
N VAL A 257 -4.58 -17.80 15.98
CA VAL A 257 -4.95 -18.50 17.24
C VAL A 257 -6.13 -17.80 17.90
N ALA A 258 -7.20 -18.57 18.17
CA ALA A 258 -8.36 -18.09 18.88
C ALA A 258 -8.11 -18.02 20.39
N LEU A 259 -8.20 -16.84 20.98
CA LEU A 259 -7.94 -16.56 22.40
C LEU A 259 -9.23 -16.33 23.17
N SER A 260 -9.36 -16.91 24.36
CA SER A 260 -10.41 -16.50 25.29
C SER A 260 -10.18 -15.05 25.76
N PRO A 261 -11.21 -14.34 26.29
CA PRO A 261 -11.00 -12.99 26.83
C PRO A 261 -9.89 -12.88 27.88
N ALA A 262 -9.68 -13.94 28.69
CA ALA A 262 -8.62 -13.97 29.68
C ALA A 262 -7.24 -14.17 29.04
N ASP A 263 -7.11 -15.08 28.06
CA ASP A 263 -5.86 -15.31 27.35
C ASP A 263 -5.50 -14.09 26.48
N PHE A 264 -6.50 -13.43 25.88
CA PHE A 264 -6.30 -12.21 25.10
C PHE A 264 -5.72 -11.10 25.97
N GLU A 265 -6.32 -10.83 27.14
CA GLU A 265 -5.82 -9.84 28.10
C GLU A 265 -4.41 -10.19 28.57
N ALA A 266 -4.16 -11.46 28.92
CA ALA A 266 -2.83 -11.93 29.32
C ALA A 266 -1.78 -11.67 28.22
N ARG A 267 -2.12 -11.90 26.93
CA ARG A 267 -1.22 -11.61 25.81
C ARG A 267 -0.93 -10.11 25.67
N VAL A 268 -1.93 -9.26 25.91
CA VAL A 268 -1.72 -7.80 25.89
C VAL A 268 -0.73 -7.40 26.98
N GLU A 269 -0.92 -7.90 28.21
CA GLU A 269 -0.09 -7.54 29.35
C GLU A 269 1.34 -8.12 29.27
N GLU A 270 1.48 -9.41 28.94
CA GLU A 270 2.77 -10.11 28.90
C GLU A 270 3.70 -9.63 27.78
N HIS A 271 3.12 -9.22 26.65
CA HIS A 271 3.88 -8.84 25.45
C HIS A 271 3.80 -7.36 25.10
N GLU A 272 3.13 -6.55 25.93
CA GLU A 272 2.81 -5.15 25.58
C GLU A 272 2.18 -5.06 24.18
N ALA A 273 1.28 -6.02 23.88
CA ALA A 273 0.74 -6.17 22.53
C ALA A 273 -0.26 -5.06 22.21
N LEU A 274 -0.16 -4.54 20.98
CA LEU A 274 -1.15 -3.63 20.43
C LEU A 274 -2.47 -4.38 20.21
N VAL A 275 -3.57 -3.83 20.69
CA VAL A 275 -4.92 -4.32 20.34
C VAL A 275 -5.39 -3.63 19.08
N LEU A 276 -5.47 -4.38 17.98
CA LEU A 276 -5.91 -3.87 16.68
C LEU A 276 -7.36 -4.30 16.42
N ASP A 277 -8.27 -3.36 16.25
CA ASP A 277 -9.66 -3.64 15.88
C ASP A 277 -9.84 -3.44 14.37
N THR A 278 -10.10 -4.54 13.68
CA THR A 278 -10.19 -4.57 12.20
C THR A 278 -11.63 -4.67 11.69
N ARG A 279 -12.61 -4.59 12.58
CA ARG A 279 -14.03 -4.66 12.25
C ARG A 279 -14.50 -3.41 11.49
N SER A 280 -15.79 -3.37 11.18
CA SER A 280 -16.41 -2.21 10.51
C SER A 280 -16.37 -0.95 11.40
N GLU A 281 -16.41 0.25 10.77
CA GLU A 281 -16.48 1.53 11.48
C GLU A 281 -17.68 1.60 12.43
N ALA A 282 -18.82 1.05 12.03
CA ALA A 282 -20.04 1.06 12.83
C ALA A 282 -19.86 0.22 14.11
N ALA A 283 -19.30 -0.98 13.98
CA ALA A 283 -19.05 -1.88 15.10
C ALA A 283 -18.05 -1.26 16.11
N PHE A 284 -16.99 -0.63 15.61
CA PHE A 284 -16.01 0.03 16.47
C PHE A 284 -16.62 1.25 17.21
N ARG A 285 -17.40 2.09 16.51
CA ARG A 285 -18.07 3.25 17.14
C ARG A 285 -19.02 2.82 18.25
N GLU A 286 -19.78 1.75 18.02
CA GLU A 286 -20.76 1.25 19.00
C GLU A 286 -20.08 0.70 20.26
N SER A 287 -19.06 -0.14 20.08
CA SER A 287 -18.34 -0.74 21.19
C SER A 287 -17.01 -1.31 20.79
N HIS A 288 -15.94 -0.98 21.52
CA HIS A 288 -14.60 -1.49 21.33
C HIS A 288 -13.88 -1.73 22.68
N ILE A 289 -12.77 -2.45 22.65
CA ILE A 289 -11.90 -2.62 23.81
C ILE A 289 -11.18 -1.29 24.07
N PRO A 290 -11.15 -0.78 25.31
CA PRO A 290 -10.42 0.44 25.64
C PRO A 290 -8.97 0.39 25.17
N ASN A 291 -8.47 1.51 24.61
CA ASN A 291 -7.14 1.66 24.06
C ASN A 291 -6.84 0.84 22.77
N SER A 292 -7.83 0.15 22.22
CA SER A 292 -7.65 -0.48 20.90
C SER A 292 -7.53 0.57 19.78
N ILE A 293 -6.68 0.26 18.80
CA ILE A 293 -6.52 1.06 17.60
C ILE A 293 -7.41 0.47 16.49
N PHE A 294 -8.24 1.31 15.91
CA PHE A 294 -9.08 0.95 14.77
C PHE A 294 -8.31 1.10 13.47
N ILE A 295 -8.22 0.03 12.68
CA ILE A 295 -7.88 0.07 11.26
C ILE A 295 -8.75 -0.99 10.57
N GLY A 296 -9.89 -0.58 10.04
CA GLY A 296 -10.88 -1.50 9.46
C GLY A 296 -10.36 -2.22 8.22
N LEU A 297 -10.67 -3.50 8.14
CA LEU A 297 -10.15 -4.37 7.08
C LEU A 297 -10.67 -4.00 5.68
N ASP A 298 -11.88 -3.42 5.57
CA ASP A 298 -12.50 -3.04 4.29
C ASP A 298 -12.00 -1.69 3.72
N GLY A 299 -11.13 -0.99 4.44
CA GLY A 299 -10.46 0.22 3.97
C GLY A 299 -9.06 -0.06 3.40
N SER A 300 -8.26 0.99 3.31
CA SER A 300 -6.83 0.90 2.96
C SER A 300 -6.02 0.34 4.14
N PHE A 301 -6.35 -0.90 4.56
CA PHE A 301 -5.84 -1.53 5.78
C PHE A 301 -4.31 -1.61 5.83
N ALA A 302 -3.70 -2.34 4.87
CA ALA A 302 -2.27 -2.59 4.87
C ALA A 302 -1.43 -1.30 4.78
N PRO A 303 -1.73 -0.32 3.89
CA PRO A 303 -1.06 0.96 3.89
C PRO A 303 -1.17 1.73 5.21
N TRP A 304 -2.33 1.72 5.87
CA TRP A 304 -2.47 2.42 7.16
C TRP A 304 -1.78 1.70 8.32
N VAL A 305 -1.81 0.36 8.34
CA VAL A 305 -1.00 -0.41 9.29
C VAL A 305 0.47 -0.03 9.14
N GLY A 306 0.99 -0.07 7.92
CA GLY A 306 2.38 0.27 7.63
C GLY A 306 2.76 1.72 7.95
N ALA A 307 1.83 2.66 7.74
CA ALA A 307 2.07 4.08 8.03
C ALA A 307 2.03 4.40 9.54
N LEU A 308 1.20 3.72 10.32
CA LEU A 308 0.90 4.09 11.70
C LEU A 308 1.61 3.26 12.76
N ILE A 309 1.87 1.97 12.50
CA ILE A 309 2.61 1.09 13.41
C ILE A 309 4.08 1.12 13.01
N THR A 310 4.89 1.83 13.82
CA THR A 310 6.29 2.13 13.43
C THR A 310 7.24 0.96 13.54
N ASP A 311 6.93 -0.06 14.35
CA ASP A 311 7.77 -1.23 14.56
C ASP A 311 7.14 -2.48 13.91
N LEU A 312 7.81 -3.08 12.92
CA LEU A 312 7.38 -4.33 12.30
C LEU A 312 7.36 -5.52 13.28
N GLN A 313 8.11 -5.44 14.39
CA GLN A 313 8.15 -6.47 15.42
C GLN A 313 7.11 -6.23 16.53
N GLN A 314 6.29 -5.18 16.43
CA GLN A 314 5.23 -4.89 17.39
C GLN A 314 4.35 -6.14 17.58
N PRO A 315 4.24 -6.69 18.80
CA PRO A 315 3.28 -7.74 19.08
C PRO A 315 1.86 -7.21 18.86
N ILE A 316 1.04 -7.95 18.12
CA ILE A 316 -0.34 -7.55 17.78
C ILE A 316 -1.30 -8.68 18.19
N VAL A 317 -2.32 -8.34 18.93
CA VAL A 317 -3.55 -9.13 19.08
C VAL A 317 -4.70 -8.36 18.43
N PHE A 318 -5.68 -9.05 17.87
CA PHE A 318 -6.68 -8.33 17.08
C PHE A 318 -8.12 -8.82 17.28
N LEU A 319 -9.06 -7.97 16.87
CA LEU A 319 -10.45 -8.28 16.69
C LEU A 319 -10.78 -8.26 15.20
N ALA A 320 -11.53 -9.23 14.71
CA ALA A 320 -12.00 -9.31 13.35
C ALA A 320 -13.51 -9.61 13.30
N GLU A 321 -14.13 -9.42 12.17
CA GLU A 321 -15.42 -10.02 11.83
C GLU A 321 -15.23 -11.55 11.76
N GLU A 322 -16.23 -12.30 12.22
CA GLU A 322 -16.18 -13.77 12.24
C GLU A 322 -15.90 -14.35 10.84
N GLY A 323 -14.90 -15.23 10.76
CA GLY A 323 -14.45 -15.87 9.53
C GLY A 323 -13.44 -15.06 8.70
N ARG A 324 -13.01 -13.88 9.18
CA ARG A 324 -11.99 -13.06 8.50
C ARG A 324 -10.65 -13.00 9.24
N GLU A 325 -10.46 -13.85 10.21
CA GLU A 325 -9.28 -13.81 11.09
C GLU A 325 -7.98 -14.09 10.30
N GLU A 326 -8.00 -15.11 9.45
CA GLU A 326 -6.86 -15.44 8.59
C GLU A 326 -6.56 -14.31 7.57
N GLU A 327 -7.60 -13.64 7.07
CA GLU A 327 -7.44 -12.48 6.20
C GLU A 327 -6.70 -11.34 6.90
N VAL A 328 -6.97 -11.09 8.18
CA VAL A 328 -6.24 -10.08 8.96
C VAL A 328 -4.76 -10.42 9.05
N VAL A 329 -4.42 -11.65 9.44
CA VAL A 329 -3.02 -12.11 9.53
C VAL A 329 -2.32 -12.00 8.18
N THR A 330 -2.99 -12.44 7.11
CA THR A 330 -2.46 -12.36 5.74
C THR A 330 -2.15 -10.91 5.33
N ARG A 331 -3.08 -9.99 5.58
CA ARG A 331 -2.88 -8.58 5.20
C ARG A 331 -1.83 -7.86 6.06
N LEU A 332 -1.66 -8.28 7.32
CA LEU A 332 -0.56 -7.82 8.17
C LEU A 332 0.78 -8.34 7.64
N ALA A 333 0.88 -9.62 7.32
CA ALA A 333 2.08 -10.24 6.79
C ALA A 333 2.49 -9.67 5.42
N ARG A 334 1.53 -9.28 4.56
CA ARG A 334 1.82 -8.61 3.28
C ARG A 334 2.68 -7.34 3.46
N VAL A 335 2.55 -6.65 4.58
CA VAL A 335 3.34 -5.44 4.89
C VAL A 335 4.36 -5.66 6.01
N GLY A 336 4.72 -6.92 6.27
CA GLY A 336 5.83 -7.31 7.11
C GLY A 336 5.55 -7.41 8.62
N TYR A 337 4.28 -7.33 9.04
CA TYR A 337 3.91 -7.50 10.46
C TYR A 337 3.64 -8.96 10.78
N ASP A 338 4.70 -9.71 11.00
CA ASP A 338 4.68 -11.16 11.24
C ASP A 338 4.47 -11.55 12.72
N ASN A 339 4.38 -10.58 13.64
CA ASN A 339 4.29 -10.83 15.07
C ASN A 339 2.85 -10.71 15.60
N THR A 340 1.90 -11.33 14.91
CA THR A 340 0.54 -11.51 15.42
C THR A 340 0.47 -12.64 16.43
N LEU A 341 -0.22 -12.42 17.55
CA LEU A 341 -0.27 -13.34 18.69
C LEU A 341 -1.63 -14.01 18.89
N GLY A 342 -2.59 -13.75 18.01
CA GLY A 342 -3.93 -14.31 18.03
C GLY A 342 -5.04 -13.26 18.02
N PHE A 343 -6.28 -13.76 17.99
CA PHE A 343 -7.48 -12.96 17.93
C PHE A 343 -8.46 -13.26 19.06
N LEU A 344 -9.31 -12.28 19.39
CA LEU A 344 -10.34 -12.44 20.42
C LEU A 344 -11.49 -13.30 19.90
N LYS A 345 -11.59 -14.53 20.40
CA LYS A 345 -12.69 -15.45 20.08
C LYS A 345 -14.04 -14.90 20.56
N GLY A 346 -15.02 -14.80 19.67
CA GLY A 346 -16.34 -14.26 19.96
C GLY A 346 -16.38 -12.75 20.08
N GLY A 347 -15.29 -12.05 19.74
CA GLY A 347 -15.23 -10.60 19.61
C GLY A 347 -15.60 -9.84 20.89
N VAL A 348 -16.09 -8.61 20.71
CA VAL A 348 -16.47 -7.71 21.83
C VAL A 348 -17.60 -8.27 22.68
N ASP A 349 -18.49 -9.09 22.14
CA ASP A 349 -19.58 -9.70 22.91
C ASP A 349 -19.03 -10.72 23.95
N ALA A 350 -18.05 -11.53 23.58
CA ALA A 350 -17.38 -12.42 24.51
C ALA A 350 -16.61 -11.63 25.59
N TRP A 351 -16.00 -10.51 25.21
CA TRP A 351 -15.32 -9.58 26.13
C TRP A 351 -16.30 -9.02 27.17
N LYS A 352 -17.47 -8.51 26.74
CA LYS A 352 -18.55 -8.04 27.62
C LYS A 352 -19.09 -9.16 28.53
N ALA A 353 -19.32 -10.35 27.97
CA ALA A 353 -19.79 -11.49 28.73
C ALA A 353 -18.82 -11.93 29.83
N ALA A 354 -17.53 -11.69 29.64
CA ALA A 354 -16.49 -11.90 30.66
C ALA A 354 -16.44 -10.78 31.72
N GLY A 355 -17.36 -9.81 31.70
CA GLY A 355 -17.45 -8.71 32.66
C GLY A 355 -16.38 -7.62 32.46
N LYS A 356 -15.77 -7.53 31.30
CA LYS A 356 -14.70 -6.58 30.99
C LYS A 356 -15.26 -5.26 30.43
N GLU A 357 -14.54 -4.17 30.68
CA GLU A 357 -14.93 -2.85 30.24
C GLU A 357 -14.84 -2.68 28.73
N THR A 358 -15.76 -1.90 28.18
CA THR A 358 -15.76 -1.47 26.78
C THR A 358 -15.91 0.05 26.70
N ASP A 359 -15.47 0.61 25.60
CA ASP A 359 -15.60 2.03 25.28
C ASP A 359 -16.41 2.19 23.97
N SER A 360 -16.76 3.43 23.63
CA SER A 360 -17.47 3.79 22.41
C SER A 360 -16.96 5.12 21.86
N VAL A 361 -17.31 5.44 20.61
CA VAL A 361 -16.94 6.72 20.01
C VAL A 361 -18.14 7.66 20.02
N ASN A 362 -17.95 8.87 20.56
CA ASN A 362 -18.93 9.93 20.40
C ASN A 362 -18.92 10.39 18.94
N ALA A 363 -20.05 10.23 18.26
CA ALA A 363 -20.16 10.54 16.84
C ALA A 363 -21.47 11.26 16.53
N ILE A 364 -21.44 12.16 15.53
CA ILE A 364 -22.60 12.92 15.07
C ILE A 364 -22.72 12.85 13.55
N THR A 365 -23.91 13.07 13.02
CA THR A 365 -24.13 13.18 11.56
C THR A 365 -23.63 14.51 11.00
N GLY A 366 -23.44 14.60 9.68
CA GLY A 366 -23.09 15.86 9.01
C GLY A 366 -24.13 16.96 9.24
N GLU A 367 -25.42 16.61 9.29
CA GLU A 367 -26.50 17.58 9.58
C GLU A 367 -26.42 18.12 11.01
N GLU A 368 -26.19 17.24 12.00
CA GLU A 368 -26.04 17.66 13.39
C GLU A 368 -24.78 18.53 13.57
N PHE A 369 -23.69 18.14 12.88
CA PHE A 369 -22.47 18.95 12.86
C PHE A 369 -22.73 20.35 12.31
N ALA A 370 -23.41 20.49 11.16
CA ALA A 370 -23.69 21.80 10.56
C ALA A 370 -24.54 22.68 11.51
N LYS A 371 -25.53 22.10 12.19
CA LYS A 371 -26.32 22.82 13.22
C LYS A 371 -25.46 23.31 14.39
N ARG A 372 -24.59 22.46 14.91
CA ARG A 372 -23.66 22.82 16.01
C ARG A 372 -22.67 23.90 15.58
N LEU A 373 -22.14 23.79 14.35
CA LEU A 373 -21.23 24.79 13.81
C LEU A 373 -21.88 26.15 13.68
N ALA A 374 -23.10 26.21 13.13
CA ALA A 374 -23.88 27.45 13.02
C ALA A 374 -24.23 28.05 14.39
N ALA A 375 -24.38 27.25 15.42
CA ALA A 375 -24.63 27.67 16.79
C ALA A 375 -23.34 28.07 17.56
N GLY A 376 -22.16 28.00 16.96
CA GLY A 376 -20.88 28.29 17.61
C GLY A 376 -20.47 27.26 18.68
N GLN A 377 -20.94 26.01 18.54
CA GLN A 377 -20.73 24.92 19.51
C GLN A 377 -19.62 23.94 19.08
N VAL A 378 -18.85 24.28 18.06
CA VAL A 378 -17.71 23.49 17.55
C VAL A 378 -16.43 24.30 17.80
N PRO A 379 -15.79 24.13 18.96
CA PRO A 379 -14.63 24.96 19.34
C PRO A 379 -13.39 24.64 18.54
N ASN A 380 -13.13 23.35 18.25
CA ASN A 380 -11.96 22.87 17.53
C ASN A 380 -12.41 21.86 16.48
N LEU A 381 -12.22 22.19 15.22
CA LEU A 381 -12.54 21.32 14.09
C LEU A 381 -11.26 20.99 13.31
N PHE A 382 -11.02 19.71 13.10
CA PHE A 382 -9.90 19.25 12.30
C PHE A 382 -10.34 18.37 11.14
N ASP A 383 -9.79 18.69 9.96
CA ASP A 383 -9.81 17.87 8.78
C ASP A 383 -8.55 16.99 8.77
N VAL A 384 -8.72 15.66 8.91
CA VAL A 384 -7.60 14.72 8.96
C VAL A 384 -7.20 14.17 7.58
N ARG A 385 -7.71 14.80 6.50
CA ARG A 385 -7.30 14.47 5.12
C ARG A 385 -5.89 15.01 4.82
N LYS A 386 -5.32 14.51 3.74
CA LYS A 386 -4.02 14.98 3.24
C LYS A 386 -4.03 16.49 2.97
N PRO A 387 -2.90 17.19 3.09
CA PRO A 387 -2.82 18.62 2.82
C PRO A 387 -3.37 19.03 1.46
N THR A 388 -3.15 18.24 0.40
CA THR A 388 -3.67 18.50 -0.93
C THR A 388 -5.20 18.40 -1.03
N GLU A 389 -5.82 17.46 -0.29
CA GLU A 389 -7.28 17.37 -0.20
C GLU A 389 -7.87 18.57 0.58
N TYR A 390 -7.21 18.98 1.64
CA TYR A 390 -7.57 20.14 2.43
C TYR A 390 -7.46 21.43 1.62
N LEU A 391 -6.36 21.62 0.90
CA LEU A 391 -6.15 22.77 0.01
C LEU A 391 -7.21 22.84 -1.10
N SER A 392 -7.66 21.71 -1.60
CA SER A 392 -8.68 21.68 -2.65
C SER A 392 -9.98 22.31 -2.18
N GLN A 393 -10.50 21.89 -1.05
CA GLN A 393 -11.64 22.51 -0.37
C GLN A 393 -11.78 21.93 1.04
N HIS A 394 -12.14 22.76 2.01
CA HIS A 394 -12.39 22.35 3.40
C HIS A 394 -13.47 23.20 4.05
N VAL A 395 -13.95 22.78 5.22
CA VAL A 395 -14.84 23.60 6.06
C VAL A 395 -14.07 24.84 6.53
N ALA A 396 -14.60 26.04 6.31
CA ALA A 396 -13.88 27.31 6.53
C ALA A 396 -13.29 27.46 7.95
N ALA A 397 -13.89 26.81 8.95
CA ALA A 397 -13.42 26.81 10.33
C ALA A 397 -12.44 25.67 10.69
N ALA A 398 -12.16 24.76 9.76
CA ALA A 398 -11.34 23.59 10.05
C ALA A 398 -9.85 23.91 9.96
N GLY A 399 -9.06 23.38 10.91
CA GLY A 399 -7.63 23.24 10.77
C GLY A 399 -7.27 21.91 10.09
N ASN A 400 -6.12 21.83 9.41
CA ASN A 400 -5.63 20.58 8.87
C ASN A 400 -4.79 19.84 9.92
N PHE A 401 -5.14 18.57 10.16
CA PHE A 401 -4.46 17.66 11.09
C PHE A 401 -4.33 16.27 10.46
N PRO A 402 -3.53 16.13 9.39
CA PRO A 402 -3.48 14.91 8.59
C PRO A 402 -3.10 13.69 9.41
N LEU A 403 -3.81 12.58 9.21
CA LEU A 403 -3.53 11.31 9.86
C LEU A 403 -2.09 10.84 9.59
N ASP A 404 -1.57 11.10 8.40
CA ASP A 404 -0.19 10.75 8.00
C ASP A 404 0.87 11.34 8.95
N TYR A 405 0.58 12.44 9.60
CA TYR A 405 1.50 13.17 10.50
C TYR A 405 1.03 13.18 11.97
N ILE A 406 0.10 12.31 12.35
CA ILE A 406 -0.49 12.32 13.69
C ILE A 406 0.55 12.28 14.81
N ASN A 407 1.59 11.46 14.66
CA ASN A 407 2.65 11.31 15.67
C ASN A 407 3.46 12.60 15.91
N LYS A 408 3.59 13.45 14.90
CA LYS A 408 4.32 14.73 14.98
C LYS A 408 3.44 15.87 15.51
N ASN A 409 2.13 15.79 15.25
CA ASN A 409 1.20 16.88 15.54
C ASN A 409 0.45 16.76 16.86
N MET A 410 0.61 15.65 17.57
CA MET A 410 -0.19 15.36 18.76
C MET A 410 0.05 16.36 19.90
N ASP A 411 1.26 16.91 20.03
CA ASP A 411 1.60 17.92 21.04
C ASP A 411 0.87 19.26 20.84
N ARG A 412 0.19 19.44 19.68
CA ARG A 412 -0.66 20.61 19.40
C ARG A 412 -2.02 20.52 20.07
N LEU A 413 -2.38 19.37 20.65
CA LEU A 413 -3.69 19.11 21.25
C LEU A 413 -3.62 19.23 22.77
N ASP A 414 -4.65 19.86 23.38
CA ASP A 414 -4.88 19.82 24.82
C ASP A 414 -5.88 18.71 25.16
N ARG A 415 -5.55 17.85 26.12
CA ARG A 415 -6.41 16.73 26.53
C ARG A 415 -7.75 17.14 27.14
N ASN A 416 -7.88 18.39 27.58
CA ASN A 416 -9.09 18.90 28.19
C ASN A 416 -10.06 19.52 27.18
N GLU A 417 -9.59 19.81 25.96
CA GLU A 417 -10.38 20.41 24.91
C GLU A 417 -11.18 19.35 24.12
N THR A 418 -12.30 19.82 23.54
CA THR A 418 -13.11 18.96 22.66
C THR A 418 -12.74 19.19 21.21
N TYR A 419 -12.49 18.11 20.47
CA TYR A 419 -12.11 18.12 19.05
C TYR A 419 -13.15 17.40 18.20
N TYR A 420 -13.58 18.06 17.13
CA TYR A 420 -14.42 17.48 16.09
C TYR A 420 -13.53 17.05 14.93
N LEU A 421 -13.64 15.80 14.51
CA LEU A 421 -12.80 15.24 13.46
C LEU A 421 -13.63 14.79 12.29
N HIS A 422 -13.16 15.07 11.08
CA HIS A 422 -13.66 14.47 9.85
C HIS A 422 -12.54 14.15 8.87
N CYS A 423 -12.82 13.20 7.98
CA CYS A 423 -12.02 12.98 6.78
C CYS A 423 -12.91 12.98 5.55
N LEU A 424 -12.61 12.26 4.50
CA LEU A 424 -13.45 12.18 3.29
C LEU A 424 -14.75 11.41 3.53
N GLY A 425 -14.68 10.21 4.12
CA GLY A 425 -15.83 9.29 4.28
C GLY A 425 -16.03 8.73 5.69
N GLY A 426 -15.19 9.09 6.68
CA GLY A 426 -15.31 8.64 8.07
C GLY A 426 -14.25 7.62 8.51
N TYR A 427 -13.57 6.93 7.59
CA TYR A 427 -12.57 5.90 7.90
C TYR A 427 -11.31 6.45 8.58
N ARG A 428 -10.62 7.43 7.97
CA ARG A 428 -9.40 8.05 8.52
C ARG A 428 -9.66 8.81 9.82
N SER A 429 -10.81 9.48 9.94
CA SER A 429 -11.17 10.20 11.17
C SER A 429 -11.41 9.24 12.34
N LEU A 430 -11.98 8.08 12.08
CA LEU A 430 -12.14 7.03 13.10
C LEU A 430 -10.80 6.41 13.54
N ILE A 431 -9.87 6.18 12.60
CA ILE A 431 -8.49 5.79 12.93
C ILE A 431 -7.85 6.85 13.83
N THR A 432 -7.92 8.12 13.43
CA THR A 432 -7.40 9.25 14.23
C THR A 432 -8.02 9.27 15.62
N THR A 433 -9.35 9.13 15.70
CA THR A 433 -10.08 9.09 16.98
C THR A 433 -9.59 7.95 17.89
N SER A 434 -9.43 6.75 17.35
CA SER A 434 -8.95 5.59 18.12
C SER A 434 -7.55 5.80 18.68
N ILE A 435 -6.63 6.32 17.85
CA ILE A 435 -5.26 6.63 18.27
C ILE A 435 -5.25 7.71 19.36
N LEU A 436 -6.01 8.77 19.19
CA LEU A 436 -6.10 9.84 20.18
C LEU A 436 -6.68 9.33 21.51
N LYS A 437 -7.77 8.55 21.46
CA LYS A 437 -8.36 7.93 22.66
C LYS A 437 -7.36 7.03 23.38
N ALA A 438 -6.65 6.17 22.67
CA ALA A 438 -5.62 5.30 23.23
C ALA A 438 -4.46 6.08 23.89
N ARG A 439 -4.28 7.36 23.55
CA ARG A 439 -3.27 8.26 24.13
C ARG A 439 -3.83 9.27 25.13
N GLY A 440 -5.08 9.07 25.58
CA GLY A 440 -5.70 9.84 26.65
C GLY A 440 -6.43 11.11 26.23
N TYR A 441 -6.76 11.27 24.94
CA TYR A 441 -7.64 12.33 24.45
C TYR A 441 -9.07 11.78 24.33
N HIS A 442 -9.90 11.98 25.35
CA HIS A 442 -11.23 11.36 25.42
C HIS A 442 -12.36 12.24 24.86
N ASN A 443 -12.13 13.55 24.72
CA ASN A 443 -13.14 14.51 24.26
C ASN A 443 -13.11 14.65 22.72
N ILE A 444 -13.30 13.55 22.02
CA ILE A 444 -13.29 13.51 20.54
C ILE A 444 -14.71 13.24 20.03
N VAL A 445 -15.12 13.96 19.00
CA VAL A 445 -16.39 13.78 18.29
C VAL A 445 -16.08 13.48 16.83
N ASP A 446 -16.39 12.28 16.37
CA ASP A 446 -16.23 11.88 14.97
C ASP A 446 -17.46 12.29 14.14
N ILE A 447 -17.25 12.82 12.94
CA ILE A 447 -18.34 13.19 12.03
C ILE A 447 -18.57 12.06 11.05
N ILE A 448 -19.67 11.33 11.22
CA ILE A 448 -20.07 10.19 10.39
C ILE A 448 -20.22 10.62 8.93
N GLY A 449 -19.63 9.87 8.00
CA GLY A 449 -19.65 10.18 6.58
C GLY A 449 -18.65 11.25 6.15
N GLY A 450 -18.02 11.95 7.12
CA GLY A 450 -16.94 12.90 6.87
C GLY A 450 -17.33 14.04 5.92
N TRP A 451 -16.39 14.44 5.07
CA TRP A 451 -16.56 15.48 4.06
C TRP A 451 -17.81 15.26 3.18
N ARG A 452 -18.02 14.03 2.71
CA ARG A 452 -19.15 13.69 1.84
C ARG A 452 -20.51 14.01 2.50
N ALA A 453 -20.63 13.82 3.80
CA ALA A 453 -21.84 14.16 4.52
C ALA A 453 -21.91 15.66 4.86
N ILE A 454 -20.77 16.33 5.03
CA ILE A 454 -20.69 17.76 5.34
C ILE A 454 -21.02 18.61 4.10
N GLU A 455 -20.48 18.27 2.91
CA GLU A 455 -20.68 19.02 1.67
C GLU A 455 -22.15 19.06 1.21
N GLU A 456 -22.99 18.13 1.69
CA GLU A 456 -24.42 18.11 1.44
C GLU A 456 -25.21 19.04 2.38
N THR A 457 -24.53 19.74 3.31
CA THR A 457 -25.14 20.64 4.30
C THR A 457 -24.85 22.12 3.98
N ASP A 458 -25.45 23.03 4.77
CA ASP A 458 -25.18 24.47 4.70
C ASP A 458 -23.89 24.88 5.45
N ALA A 459 -22.99 23.99 5.79
CA ALA A 459 -21.72 24.32 6.45
C ALA A 459 -20.87 25.24 5.56
N PRO A 460 -20.27 26.32 6.09
CA PRO A 460 -19.43 27.23 5.32
C PRO A 460 -18.18 26.52 4.80
N LEU A 461 -18.01 26.44 3.48
CA LEU A 461 -16.88 25.84 2.81
C LEU A 461 -15.97 26.92 2.19
N THR A 462 -14.68 26.62 2.07
CA THR A 462 -13.74 27.47 1.31
C THR A 462 -14.03 27.38 -0.18
N ALA A 463 -13.47 28.32 -0.97
CA ALA A 463 -13.53 28.23 -2.42
C ALA A 463 -12.83 26.95 -2.92
N HIS A 464 -13.43 26.30 -3.90
CA HIS A 464 -12.82 25.11 -4.51
C HIS A 464 -11.61 25.49 -5.36
N VAL A 465 -10.47 24.84 -5.11
CA VAL A 465 -9.25 24.91 -5.91
C VAL A 465 -9.05 23.58 -6.62
N CYS A 466 -9.02 23.59 -7.94
CA CYS A 466 -8.79 22.36 -8.71
C CYS A 466 -7.38 21.81 -8.41
N PRO A 467 -7.23 20.53 -8.04
CA PRO A 467 -5.93 19.94 -7.75
C PRO A 467 -4.89 20.14 -8.87
N SER A 468 -5.32 20.11 -10.13
CA SER A 468 -4.45 20.33 -11.30
C SER A 468 -3.92 21.77 -11.44
N THR A 469 -4.48 22.72 -10.70
CA THR A 469 -4.05 24.14 -10.72
C THR A 469 -3.27 24.55 -9.48
N MET A 470 -3.06 23.65 -8.54
CA MET A 470 -2.23 23.90 -7.36
C MET A 470 -0.78 24.02 -7.76
N SER A 471 -0.13 25.12 -7.35
CA SER A 471 1.31 25.25 -7.55
C SER A 471 2.08 24.35 -6.58
N GLN A 472 3.28 23.94 -6.96
CA GLN A 472 4.15 23.18 -6.07
C GLN A 472 4.43 23.93 -4.76
N GLU A 473 4.61 25.24 -4.81
CA GLU A 473 4.82 26.10 -3.64
C GLU A 473 3.65 26.01 -2.65
N MET A 474 2.40 26.04 -3.13
CA MET A 474 1.22 25.89 -2.26
C MET A 474 1.18 24.52 -1.57
N ILE A 475 1.56 23.47 -2.29
CA ILE A 475 1.62 22.10 -1.76
C ILE A 475 2.71 21.98 -0.69
N ASP A 476 3.90 22.49 -0.99
CA ASP A 476 5.05 22.44 -0.09
C ASP A 476 4.81 23.24 1.20
N GLU A 477 4.21 24.43 1.10
CA GLU A 477 3.81 25.23 2.25
C GLU A 477 2.78 24.51 3.12
N ALA A 478 1.77 23.87 2.51
CA ALA A 478 0.76 23.14 3.25
C ALA A 478 1.34 21.89 3.94
N ILE A 479 2.25 21.19 3.29
CA ILE A 479 2.98 20.07 3.90
C ILE A 479 3.85 20.58 5.05
N ALA A 480 4.63 21.64 4.84
CA ALA A 480 5.50 22.22 5.89
C ALA A 480 4.72 22.70 7.12
N ALA A 481 3.47 23.12 6.96
CA ALA A 481 2.61 23.53 8.05
C ALA A 481 2.15 22.40 8.99
N VAL A 482 2.21 21.13 8.51
CA VAL A 482 1.68 19.94 9.20
C VAL A 482 2.68 18.78 9.33
N ALA A 483 3.84 18.84 8.69
CA ALA A 483 4.86 17.78 8.67
C ALA A 483 5.93 17.92 9.84
#